data_3585c42c4168f9a2f451509895548280
#
_entry.id   3585c42c4168f9a2f451509895548280
#
_cell.length_a   1.000
_cell.length_b   1.000
_cell.length_c   1.000
_cell.angle_alpha   90.00
_cell.angle_beta   90.00
_cell.angle_gamma   90.00
#
_symmetry.space_group_name_H-M   'P 1'
#
loop_
_entity.id
_entity.type
_entity.pdbx_description
1 polymer ?
#
loop_
_entity_poly.entity_id
_entity_poly.type
_entity_poly.pdbx_seq_one_letter_code
_entity_poly.pdbx_strand_id
1 'polypeptide(L)'
;MAQCDRDLEAMLKQMPSADRVPQAAPPATALPGKTKKRKGTRKQPSANHPKFDLEKELARMTGVNLTRIDGVYSMTIQTVISEAGLDMSKWETEHHFVSWIGLAPRNEISGGKVLKKKTRKVKSRLATALRMAASTLLKSDSYLGAQYRRLRGRLGAPKAITAMAAKLARLIYRMLKYGEEFVDKGVE
;
A
#
# COMPACT_ATOMS: atom_id res chain seq x y z
N MET A 1 -22.56 12.37 -11.54
CA MET A 1 -21.11 12.35 -11.31
C MET A 1 -20.64 13.64 -10.63
N ALA A 2 -20.85 14.85 -11.21
CA ALA A 2 -20.36 16.10 -10.60
C ALA A 2 -20.92 16.42 -9.18
N GLN A 3 -22.12 15.92 -8.84
CA GLN A 3 -22.69 16.08 -7.49
C GLN A 3 -21.97 15.14 -6.51
N CYS A 4 -21.80 13.86 -6.87
CA CYS A 4 -21.08 12.89 -6.03
C CYS A 4 -19.61 13.31 -5.75
N ASP A 5 -18.95 13.94 -6.74
CA ASP A 5 -17.58 14.44 -6.55
C ASP A 5 -17.56 15.59 -5.54
N ARG A 6 -18.53 16.50 -5.58
CA ARG A 6 -18.67 17.62 -4.62
C ARG A 6 -18.99 17.13 -3.22
N ASP A 7 -19.89 16.15 -3.11
CA ASP A 7 -20.27 15.59 -1.82
C ASP A 7 -19.09 14.83 -1.19
N LEU A 8 -18.33 14.08 -2.00
CA LEU A 8 -17.12 13.39 -1.56
C LEU A 8 -16.04 14.38 -1.10
N GLU A 9 -15.82 15.45 -1.88
CA GLU A 9 -14.85 16.50 -1.53
C GLU A 9 -15.23 17.19 -0.21
N ALA A 10 -16.52 17.52 -0.05
CA ALA A 10 -17.04 18.15 1.18
C ALA A 10 -16.85 17.23 2.39
N MET A 11 -17.16 15.95 2.26
CA MET A 11 -16.94 14.96 3.34
C MET A 11 -15.46 14.83 3.70
N LEU A 12 -14.57 14.73 2.72
CA LEU A 12 -13.13 14.63 2.97
C LEU A 12 -12.57 15.88 3.66
N LYS A 13 -13.05 17.09 3.29
CA LYS A 13 -12.66 18.34 3.95
C LYS A 13 -13.12 18.45 5.41
N GLN A 14 -14.23 17.80 5.77
CA GLN A 14 -14.73 17.75 7.15
C GLN A 14 -13.92 16.77 8.03
N MET A 15 -13.19 15.83 7.44
CA MET A 15 -12.38 14.90 8.21
C MET A 15 -11.15 15.63 8.81
N PRO A 16 -10.80 15.33 10.07
CA PRO A 16 -9.68 15.98 10.74
C PRO A 16 -8.38 15.74 9.99
N SER A 17 -7.50 16.75 9.99
CA SER A 17 -6.12 16.60 9.56
C SER A 17 -5.37 15.70 10.54
N ALA A 18 -4.35 15.00 10.06
CA ALA A 18 -3.53 14.17 10.93
C ALA A 18 -2.60 15.04 11.78
N ASP A 19 -3.07 15.48 12.94
CA ASP A 19 -2.22 16.01 14.02
C ASP A 19 -1.53 14.85 14.75
N ARG A 20 -0.86 13.98 14.00
CA ARG A 20 -0.18 12.82 14.58
C ARG A 20 1.21 13.18 15.01
N VAL A 21 1.47 13.07 16.32
CA VAL A 21 2.82 12.90 16.84
C VAL A 21 3.33 11.54 16.35
N PRO A 22 4.39 11.48 15.54
CA PRO A 22 4.93 10.21 15.07
C PRO A 22 5.33 9.34 16.27
N GLN A 23 4.77 8.15 16.38
CA GLN A 23 5.27 7.17 17.34
C GLN A 23 6.70 6.79 16.92
N ALA A 24 7.64 6.80 17.86
CA ALA A 24 9.02 6.46 17.60
C ALA A 24 9.11 5.07 16.91
N ALA A 25 9.59 5.09 15.67
CA ALA A 25 9.81 3.86 14.92
C ALA A 25 10.98 3.08 15.52
N PRO A 26 10.95 1.73 15.57
CA PRO A 26 12.15 0.97 15.85
C PRO A 26 13.23 1.33 14.82
N PRO A 27 14.52 1.38 15.18
CA PRO A 27 15.59 1.88 14.34
C PRO A 27 15.65 1.08 13.04
N ALA A 28 15.11 1.67 11.97
CA ALA A 28 15.26 1.15 10.63
C ALA A 28 16.52 1.78 10.05
N THR A 29 17.47 0.95 9.65
CA THR A 29 18.70 1.38 8.97
C THR A 29 18.31 2.07 7.66
N ALA A 30 18.18 3.38 7.70
CA ALA A 30 17.89 4.21 6.53
C ALA A 30 19.17 4.34 5.71
N LEU A 31 19.25 3.65 4.60
CA LEU A 31 20.28 3.91 3.59
C LEU A 31 19.80 5.09 2.70
N PRO A 32 20.67 6.07 2.40
CA PRO A 32 20.33 7.23 1.60
C PRO A 32 20.06 6.82 0.15
N GLY A 33 18.79 6.73 -0.24
CA GLY A 33 18.38 6.49 -1.60
C GLY A 33 18.18 7.80 -2.36
N LYS A 34 18.76 7.93 -3.56
CA LYS A 34 18.52 9.06 -4.46
C LYS A 34 17.07 9.03 -4.94
N THR A 35 16.30 10.07 -4.61
CA THR A 35 14.94 10.25 -5.11
C THR A 35 14.96 10.56 -6.60
N LYS A 36 14.75 9.57 -7.46
CA LYS A 36 14.48 9.82 -8.89
C LYS A 36 13.07 10.40 -9.00
N LYS A 37 12.97 11.66 -9.46
CA LYS A 37 11.68 12.26 -9.87
C LYS A 37 11.04 11.35 -10.91
N ARG A 38 9.82 10.88 -10.64
CA ARG A 38 9.00 10.13 -11.59
C ARG A 38 8.79 10.97 -12.85
N LYS A 39 9.46 10.62 -13.96
CA LYS A 39 9.02 11.01 -15.31
C LYS A 39 7.86 10.09 -15.71
N GLY A 40 6.71 10.29 -15.11
CA GLY A 40 5.48 9.65 -15.52
C GLY A 40 4.77 10.55 -16.52
N THR A 41 4.57 10.10 -17.74
CA THR A 41 3.53 10.65 -18.60
C THR A 41 2.23 10.63 -17.79
N ARG A 42 1.71 11.80 -17.45
CA ARG A 42 0.38 11.95 -16.84
C ARG A 42 -0.61 11.31 -17.82
N LYS A 43 -0.96 10.05 -17.59
CA LYS A 43 -2.13 9.47 -18.26
C LYS A 43 -3.32 10.30 -17.83
N GLN A 44 -4.15 10.68 -18.79
CA GLN A 44 -5.41 11.36 -18.50
C GLN A 44 -6.15 10.54 -17.43
N PRO A 45 -6.67 11.19 -16.38
CA PRO A 45 -7.43 10.49 -15.36
C PRO A 45 -8.60 9.76 -16.01
N SER A 46 -8.89 8.54 -15.56
CA SER A 46 -10.05 7.79 -16.05
C SER A 46 -11.34 8.59 -15.83
N ALA A 47 -12.38 8.34 -16.63
CA ALA A 47 -13.67 9.01 -16.50
C ALA A 47 -14.27 8.94 -15.08
N ASN A 48 -13.87 7.94 -14.30
CA ASN A 48 -14.30 7.71 -12.91
C ASN A 48 -13.37 8.33 -11.88
N HIS A 49 -12.33 9.08 -12.30
CA HIS A 49 -11.44 9.76 -11.35
C HIS A 49 -12.13 11.04 -10.84
N PRO A 50 -12.13 11.31 -9.53
CA PRO A 50 -12.67 12.56 -8.98
C PRO A 50 -12.04 13.77 -9.64
N LYS A 51 -12.83 14.83 -9.86
CA LYS A 51 -12.38 16.06 -10.53
C LYS A 51 -11.59 17.02 -9.62
N PHE A 52 -11.51 16.71 -8.33
CA PHE A 52 -10.71 17.45 -7.35
C PHE A 52 -9.38 16.75 -7.07
N ASP A 53 -8.45 17.44 -6.40
CA ASP A 53 -7.14 16.88 -6.03
C ASP A 53 -7.25 15.93 -4.84
N LEU A 54 -7.73 14.70 -5.13
CA LEU A 54 -7.88 13.63 -4.15
C LEU A 54 -6.55 13.28 -3.48
N GLU A 55 -5.43 13.36 -4.20
CA GLU A 55 -4.12 13.01 -3.66
C GLU A 55 -3.71 13.96 -2.53
N LYS A 56 -3.95 15.25 -2.71
CA LYS A 56 -3.66 16.27 -1.70
C LYS A 56 -4.52 16.09 -0.45
N GLU A 57 -5.82 15.82 -0.61
CA GLU A 57 -6.71 15.59 0.52
C GLU A 57 -6.35 14.31 1.30
N LEU A 58 -6.03 13.24 0.60
CA LEU A 58 -5.58 12.00 1.24
C LEU A 58 -4.26 12.19 2.00
N ALA A 59 -3.30 12.94 1.43
CA ALA A 59 -2.06 13.27 2.12
C ALA A 59 -2.30 14.13 3.38
N ARG A 60 -3.25 15.10 3.33
CA ARG A 60 -3.65 15.90 4.48
C ARG A 60 -4.23 15.02 5.61
N MET A 61 -5.11 14.07 5.25
CA MET A 61 -5.76 13.18 6.22
C MET A 61 -4.81 12.15 6.82
N THR A 62 -3.87 11.64 6.04
CA THR A 62 -2.93 10.59 6.49
C THR A 62 -1.67 11.15 7.14
N GLY A 63 -1.35 12.42 6.92
CA GLY A 63 -0.10 13.06 7.36
C GLY A 63 1.13 12.62 6.57
N VAL A 64 0.98 11.70 5.60
CA VAL A 64 2.07 11.15 4.79
C VAL A 64 1.63 10.98 3.34
N ASN A 65 2.55 11.13 2.40
CA ASN A 65 2.25 10.93 0.99
C ASN A 65 2.45 9.46 0.58
N LEU A 66 1.37 8.67 0.64
CA LEU A 66 1.37 7.25 0.28
C LEU A 66 1.54 7.01 -1.23
N THR A 67 1.27 8.01 -2.09
CA THR A 67 1.46 7.87 -3.54
C THR A 67 2.94 7.80 -3.95
N ARG A 68 3.85 8.09 -3.01
CA ARG A 68 5.29 7.88 -3.22
C ARG A 68 5.66 6.41 -3.37
N ILE A 69 4.83 5.49 -2.87
CA ILE A 69 5.01 4.05 -3.07
C ILE A 69 4.62 3.70 -4.50
N ASP A 70 5.55 3.14 -5.26
CA ASP A 70 5.25 2.69 -6.62
C ASP A 70 4.11 1.67 -6.65
N GLY A 71 3.21 1.87 -7.63
CA GLY A 71 2.02 1.04 -7.80
C GLY A 71 0.85 1.43 -6.89
N VAL A 72 1.05 2.29 -5.90
CA VAL A 72 -0.02 2.79 -5.03
C VAL A 72 -0.53 4.13 -5.55
N TYR A 73 -1.80 4.19 -5.91
CA TYR A 73 -2.48 5.38 -6.43
C TYR A 73 -3.58 5.83 -5.47
N SER A 74 -4.07 7.05 -5.67
CA SER A 74 -5.09 7.68 -4.81
C SER A 74 -6.31 6.79 -4.56
N MET A 75 -6.82 6.07 -5.57
CA MET A 75 -7.94 5.14 -5.40
C MET A 75 -7.60 3.94 -4.49
N THR A 76 -6.35 3.46 -4.53
CA THR A 76 -5.89 2.40 -3.63
C THR A 76 -5.82 2.92 -2.19
N ILE A 77 -5.32 4.14 -2.01
CA ILE A 77 -5.24 4.79 -0.69
C ILE A 77 -6.63 5.01 -0.12
N GLN A 78 -7.57 5.50 -0.93
CA GLN A 78 -8.97 5.65 -0.52
C GLN A 78 -9.56 4.31 -0.06
N THR A 79 -9.27 3.21 -0.76
CA THR A 79 -9.71 1.87 -0.34
C THR A 79 -9.06 1.46 0.99
N VAL A 80 -7.77 1.79 1.21
CA VAL A 80 -7.10 1.54 2.50
C VAL A 80 -7.82 2.28 3.62
N ILE A 81 -8.06 3.57 3.45
CA ILE A 81 -8.69 4.41 4.46
C ILE A 81 -10.14 3.96 4.74
N SER A 82 -10.90 3.60 3.70
CA SER A 82 -12.29 3.17 3.86
C SER A 82 -12.44 1.81 4.56
N GLU A 83 -11.49 0.89 4.38
CA GLU A 83 -11.56 -0.47 4.95
C GLU A 83 -10.83 -0.56 6.31
N ALA A 84 -9.65 0.04 6.43
CA ALA A 84 -8.82 -0.05 7.62
C ALA A 84 -9.00 1.16 8.56
N GLY A 85 -9.33 2.33 8.00
CA GLY A 85 -9.31 3.59 8.71
C GLY A 85 -7.91 4.18 8.79
N LEU A 86 -7.78 5.30 9.50
CA LEU A 86 -6.51 5.99 9.73
C LEU A 86 -5.77 5.47 10.96
N ASP A 87 -6.51 4.89 11.90
CA ASP A 87 -5.96 4.39 13.14
C ASP A 87 -5.34 3.00 12.97
N MET A 88 -4.01 2.94 12.99
CA MET A 88 -3.23 1.71 12.91
C MET A 88 -2.95 1.07 14.28
N SER A 89 -3.39 1.67 15.40
CA SER A 89 -3.21 1.11 16.75
C SER A 89 -3.96 -0.20 16.93
N LYS A 90 -5.04 -0.42 16.15
CA LYS A 90 -5.81 -1.68 16.11
C LYS A 90 -4.96 -2.91 15.83
N TRP A 91 -3.81 -2.73 15.20
CA TRP A 91 -2.87 -3.79 14.91
C TRP A 91 -1.54 -3.50 15.59
N GLU A 92 -1.12 -4.39 16.47
CA GLU A 92 0.12 -4.25 17.20
C GLU A 92 1.33 -4.19 16.25
N THR A 93 1.35 -5.07 15.23
CA THR A 93 2.42 -5.17 14.25
C THR A 93 1.92 -5.14 12.80
N GLU A 94 2.84 -4.86 11.88
CA GLU A 94 2.58 -4.94 10.43
C GLU A 94 2.15 -6.34 9.99
N HIS A 95 2.60 -7.39 10.70
CA HIS A 95 2.22 -8.77 10.42
C HIS A 95 0.76 -9.06 10.78
N HIS A 96 0.27 -8.50 11.90
CA HIS A 96 -1.15 -8.59 12.28
C HIS A 96 -2.03 -7.91 11.24
N PHE A 97 -1.62 -6.72 10.75
CA PHE A 97 -2.33 -6.01 9.69
C PHE A 97 -2.41 -6.84 8.39
N VAL A 98 -1.28 -7.39 7.93
CA VAL A 98 -1.21 -8.23 6.72
C VAL A 98 -2.04 -9.52 6.88
N SER A 99 -2.05 -10.10 8.09
CA SER A 99 -2.87 -11.28 8.42
C SER A 99 -4.35 -10.95 8.38
N TRP A 100 -4.75 -9.79 8.93
CA TRP A 100 -6.13 -9.32 8.91
C TRP A 100 -6.64 -9.14 7.48
N ILE A 101 -5.86 -8.52 6.59
CA ILE A 101 -6.19 -8.37 5.16
C ILE A 101 -6.32 -9.72 4.44
N GLY A 102 -5.68 -10.80 4.97
CA GLY A 102 -5.65 -12.11 4.34
C GLY A 102 -4.54 -12.29 3.30
N LEU A 103 -3.47 -11.49 3.40
CA LEU A 103 -2.30 -11.59 2.52
C LEU A 103 -1.14 -12.38 3.15
N ALA A 104 -1.25 -12.73 4.44
CA ALA A 104 -0.26 -13.56 5.12
C ALA A 104 -0.37 -15.04 4.67
N PRO A 105 0.75 -15.74 4.48
CA PRO A 105 0.74 -17.17 4.24
C PRO A 105 0.24 -17.88 5.50
N ARG A 106 -0.68 -18.82 5.33
CA ARG A 106 -1.08 -19.76 6.36
C ARG A 106 -0.45 -21.12 6.04
N ASN A 107 0.55 -21.48 6.81
CA ASN A 107 1.17 -22.81 6.71
C ASN A 107 0.44 -23.79 7.60
N GLU A 108 0.00 -24.90 7.05
CA GLU A 108 -0.44 -26.07 7.80
C GLU A 108 0.77 -26.95 8.05
N ILE A 109 1.17 -27.12 9.32
CA ILE A 109 2.33 -27.90 9.72
C ILE A 109 1.84 -29.10 10.51
N SER A 110 2.31 -30.28 10.18
CA SER A 110 2.11 -31.51 10.94
C SER A 110 3.43 -32.30 10.99
N GLY A 111 3.80 -32.77 12.19
CA GLY A 111 5.05 -33.50 12.40
C GLY A 111 6.31 -32.76 11.93
N GLY A 112 6.36 -31.43 12.08
CA GLY A 112 7.46 -30.58 11.62
C GLY A 112 7.51 -30.33 10.11
N LYS A 113 6.62 -30.95 9.31
CA LYS A 113 6.55 -30.79 7.86
C LYS A 113 5.43 -29.84 7.46
N VAL A 114 5.73 -28.93 6.54
CA VAL A 114 4.73 -28.00 5.97
C VAL A 114 3.88 -28.77 4.95
N LEU A 115 2.63 -29.08 5.29
CA LEU A 115 1.70 -29.80 4.42
C LEU A 115 1.12 -28.91 3.33
N LYS A 116 0.72 -27.67 3.70
CA LYS A 116 0.13 -26.71 2.74
C LYS A 116 0.65 -25.32 3.00
N LYS A 117 0.93 -24.60 1.91
CA LYS A 117 1.32 -23.17 1.90
C LYS A 117 0.25 -22.39 1.12
N LYS A 118 -0.80 -21.93 1.79
CA LYS A 118 -1.86 -21.14 1.17
C LYS A 118 -2.11 -19.87 1.98
N THR A 119 -2.56 -18.81 1.33
CA THR A 119 -3.14 -17.63 2.02
C THR A 119 -4.59 -17.93 2.41
N ARG A 120 -5.09 -17.25 3.44
CA ARG A 120 -6.51 -17.34 3.82
C ARG A 120 -7.37 -16.86 2.65
N LYS A 121 -8.48 -17.54 2.39
CA LYS A 121 -9.50 -17.08 1.46
C LYS A 121 -10.37 -16.04 2.17
N VAL A 122 -10.00 -14.78 2.06
CA VAL A 122 -10.76 -13.65 2.61
C VAL A 122 -11.28 -12.81 1.45
N LYS A 123 -12.56 -12.49 1.46
CA LYS A 123 -13.17 -11.52 0.53
C LYS A 123 -12.89 -10.11 1.05
N SER A 124 -11.69 -9.58 0.80
CA SER A 124 -11.29 -8.23 1.19
C SER A 124 -11.08 -7.37 -0.06
N ARG A 125 -11.77 -6.24 -0.13
CA ARG A 125 -11.58 -5.23 -1.19
C ARG A 125 -10.18 -4.69 -1.15
N LEU A 126 -9.65 -4.46 0.06
CA LEU A 126 -8.29 -3.99 0.28
C LEU A 126 -7.26 -4.99 -0.26
N ALA A 127 -7.42 -6.31 0.02
CA ALA A 127 -6.53 -7.33 -0.54
C ALA A 127 -6.54 -7.32 -2.07
N THR A 128 -7.71 -7.12 -2.68
CA THR A 128 -7.85 -7.04 -4.13
C THR A 128 -7.17 -5.80 -4.68
N ALA A 129 -7.40 -4.62 -4.08
CA ALA A 129 -6.78 -3.36 -4.48
C ALA A 129 -5.24 -3.45 -4.39
N LEU A 130 -4.70 -4.03 -3.31
CA LEU A 130 -3.25 -4.21 -3.14
C LEU A 130 -2.65 -5.23 -4.13
N ARG A 131 -3.38 -6.29 -4.50
CA ARG A 131 -2.94 -7.21 -5.57
C ARG A 131 -2.91 -6.53 -6.93
N MET A 132 -3.91 -5.70 -7.22
CA MET A 132 -3.93 -4.88 -8.44
C MET A 132 -2.75 -3.90 -8.45
N ALA A 133 -2.51 -3.19 -7.36
CA ALA A 133 -1.36 -2.31 -7.18
C ALA A 133 -0.03 -3.07 -7.38
N ALA A 134 0.11 -4.26 -6.79
CA ALA A 134 1.29 -5.11 -6.96
C ALA A 134 1.51 -5.55 -8.41
N SER A 135 0.43 -5.81 -9.17
CA SER A 135 0.56 -6.22 -10.57
C SER A 135 1.14 -5.12 -11.46
N THR A 136 0.90 -3.84 -11.15
CA THR A 136 1.44 -2.70 -11.92
C THR A 136 2.96 -2.55 -11.77
N LEU A 137 3.55 -3.12 -10.71
CA LEU A 137 4.99 -3.07 -10.46
C LEU A 137 5.82 -3.82 -11.51
N LEU A 138 5.21 -4.66 -12.35
CA LEU A 138 5.92 -5.39 -13.40
C LEU A 138 6.67 -4.45 -14.36
N LYS A 139 6.07 -3.31 -14.67
CA LYS A 139 6.61 -2.31 -15.59
C LYS A 139 7.32 -1.14 -14.88
N SER A 140 7.49 -1.23 -13.56
CA SER A 140 8.15 -0.16 -12.80
C SER A 140 9.66 -0.38 -12.75
N ASP A 141 10.41 0.71 -12.95
CA ASP A 141 11.88 0.75 -12.82
C ASP A 141 12.32 1.10 -11.38
N SER A 142 11.49 0.81 -10.40
CA SER A 142 11.76 1.01 -8.99
C SER A 142 12.35 -0.23 -8.34
N TYR A 143 12.87 -0.07 -7.11
CA TYR A 143 13.26 -1.19 -6.26
C TYR A 143 12.14 -2.23 -6.09
N LEU A 144 10.89 -1.77 -5.89
CA LEU A 144 9.75 -2.67 -5.77
C LEU A 144 9.47 -3.44 -7.06
N GLY A 145 9.63 -2.78 -8.21
CA GLY A 145 9.50 -3.43 -9.52
C GLY A 145 10.57 -4.50 -9.75
N ALA A 146 11.84 -4.20 -9.42
CA ALA A 146 12.94 -5.16 -9.52
C ALA A 146 12.69 -6.37 -8.59
N GLN A 147 12.26 -6.10 -7.36
CA GLN A 147 11.92 -7.17 -6.42
C GLN A 147 10.75 -8.03 -6.92
N TYR A 148 9.71 -7.42 -7.50
CA TYR A 148 8.61 -8.17 -8.08
C TYR A 148 9.06 -9.09 -9.23
N ARG A 149 9.90 -8.60 -10.16
CA ARG A 149 10.43 -9.41 -11.25
C ARG A 149 11.25 -10.61 -10.75
N ARG A 150 12.12 -10.40 -9.73
CA ARG A 150 12.88 -11.51 -9.09
C ARG A 150 11.94 -12.54 -8.45
N LEU A 151 10.92 -12.08 -7.70
CA LEU A 151 9.95 -12.99 -7.07
C LEU A 151 9.12 -13.74 -8.11
N ARG A 152 8.74 -13.09 -9.20
CA ARG A 152 7.97 -13.71 -10.28
C ARG A 152 8.73 -14.85 -10.95
N GLY A 153 10.03 -14.68 -11.20
CA GLY A 153 10.87 -15.74 -11.73
C GLY A 153 10.95 -16.97 -10.84
N ARG A 154 10.99 -16.77 -9.50
CA ARG A 154 11.12 -17.87 -8.51
C ARG A 154 9.81 -18.55 -8.14
N LEU A 155 8.72 -17.77 -7.97
CA LEU A 155 7.47 -18.25 -7.36
C LEU A 155 6.32 -18.38 -8.35
N GLY A 156 6.47 -17.83 -9.56
CA GLY A 156 5.40 -17.64 -10.52
C GLY A 156 4.55 -16.40 -10.21
N ALA A 157 3.78 -15.92 -11.18
CA ALA A 157 3.06 -14.65 -11.11
C ALA A 157 2.05 -14.56 -9.94
N PRO A 158 1.16 -15.57 -9.69
CA PRO A 158 0.13 -15.42 -8.64
C PRO A 158 0.71 -15.30 -7.23
N LYS A 159 1.75 -16.08 -6.93
CA LYS A 159 2.42 -16.06 -5.62
C LYS A 159 3.24 -14.79 -5.45
N ALA A 160 3.91 -14.32 -6.51
CA ALA A 160 4.68 -13.09 -6.50
C ALA A 160 3.79 -11.86 -6.29
N ILE A 161 2.63 -11.78 -6.95
CA ILE A 161 1.63 -10.72 -6.74
C ILE A 161 1.20 -10.68 -5.27
N THR A 162 0.87 -11.83 -4.69
CA THR A 162 0.42 -11.89 -3.29
C THR A 162 1.54 -11.47 -2.32
N ALA A 163 2.78 -11.90 -2.56
CA ALA A 163 3.93 -11.50 -1.74
C ALA A 163 4.22 -9.99 -1.83
N MET A 164 4.12 -9.42 -3.04
CA MET A 164 4.29 -7.97 -3.22
C MET A 164 3.13 -7.18 -2.62
N ALA A 165 1.89 -7.65 -2.75
CA ALA A 165 0.73 -7.04 -2.09
C ALA A 165 0.91 -7.01 -0.55
N ALA A 166 1.41 -8.09 0.04
CA ALA A 166 1.76 -8.13 1.45
C ALA A 166 2.89 -7.15 1.82
N LYS A 167 3.87 -6.94 0.93
CA LYS A 167 4.92 -5.94 1.13
C LYS A 167 4.36 -4.52 1.06
N LEU A 168 3.51 -4.22 0.08
CA LEU A 168 2.84 -2.92 -0.03
C LEU A 168 2.00 -2.63 1.23
N ALA A 169 1.25 -3.62 1.74
CA ALA A 169 0.48 -3.49 2.96
C ALA A 169 1.37 -3.12 4.17
N ARG A 170 2.54 -3.74 4.31
CA ARG A 170 3.50 -3.42 5.39
C ARG A 170 4.05 -2.00 5.27
N LEU A 171 4.40 -1.56 4.06
CA LEU A 171 4.87 -0.20 3.84
C LEU A 171 3.79 0.83 4.19
N ILE A 172 2.56 0.62 3.73
CA ILE A 172 1.42 1.50 4.06
C ILE A 172 1.19 1.54 5.58
N TYR A 173 1.19 0.37 6.25
CA TYR A 173 1.06 0.31 7.70
C TYR A 173 2.15 1.14 8.42
N ARG A 174 3.42 0.98 8.04
CA ARG A 174 4.54 1.71 8.64
C ARG A 174 4.41 3.21 8.42
N MET A 175 4.10 3.63 7.22
CA MET A 175 3.89 5.04 6.91
C MET A 175 2.73 5.62 7.73
N LEU A 176 1.61 4.92 7.83
CA LEU A 176 0.45 5.38 8.60
C LEU A 176 0.67 5.35 10.11
N LYS A 177 1.39 4.35 10.64
CA LYS A 177 1.62 4.20 12.08
C LYS A 177 2.72 5.12 12.60
N TYR A 178 3.83 5.22 11.86
CA TYR A 178 5.03 5.89 12.33
C TYR A 178 5.30 7.24 11.63
N GLY A 179 4.53 7.58 10.58
CA GLY A 179 4.76 8.79 9.80
C GLY A 179 6.03 8.73 8.92
N GLU A 180 6.61 7.52 8.74
CA GLU A 180 7.82 7.35 7.93
C GLU A 180 7.54 7.66 6.45
N GLU A 181 8.41 8.44 5.79
CA GLU A 181 8.32 8.62 4.36
C GLU A 181 8.97 7.44 3.60
N PHE A 182 8.29 7.00 2.54
CA PHE A 182 8.86 5.99 1.66
C PHE A 182 9.98 6.59 0.81
N VAL A 183 11.16 5.97 0.86
CA VAL A 183 12.31 6.29 0.01
C VAL A 183 12.60 5.10 -0.88
N ASP A 184 12.53 5.31 -2.21
CA ASP A 184 12.91 4.28 -3.18
C ASP A 184 14.44 4.15 -3.23
N LYS A 185 14.93 2.95 -2.98
CA LYS A 185 16.39 2.64 -3.00
C LYS A 185 16.96 2.52 -4.41
N GLY A 186 16.11 2.58 -5.44
CA GLY A 186 16.52 2.36 -6.83
C GLY A 186 16.69 0.88 -7.18
N VAL A 187 17.09 0.63 -8.44
CA VAL A 187 17.42 -0.71 -8.96
C VAL A 187 18.92 -0.88 -8.83
N GLU A 188 19.39 -1.75 -7.94
CA GLU A 188 20.71 -2.35 -7.94
C GLU A 188 20.68 -3.69 -8.66
#